data_cb0325b1168928677eab146ac87ab3c2
#
_entry.id   cb0325b1168928677eab146ac87ab3c2
#
_cell.length_a   1.000
_cell.length_b   1.000
_cell.length_c   1.000
_cell.angle_alpha   90.00
_cell.angle_beta   90.00
_cell.angle_gamma   90.00
#
_symmetry.space_group_name_H-M   'P 1'
#
loop_
_entity.id
_entity.type
_entity.pdbx_description
1 polymer ?
#
loop_
_entity_poly.entity_id
_entity_poly.type
_entity_poly.pdbx_seq_one_letter_code
_entity_poly.pdbx_strand_id
1 'polypeptide(L)'
;MFDSLSERLEGAFKTLKGDNKLTELNIAQSVKEIRRALVAADVNYKIAKDFTDTIKEKALGTENVLNAVKPGELMIKIVNDELVNLMGGEAASFDLKGKPSVVLIAGLQGSGKTTFSGKLARKGSLTRPLQTCNQNN
;
A
#
# COMPACT_ATOMS: atom_id res chain seq x y z
N MET A 1 -0.01 4.36 -15.39
CA MET A 1 -0.02 5.29 -14.22
C MET A 1 0.70 4.69 -13.02
N PHE A 2 0.43 3.44 -12.64
CA PHE A 2 1.13 2.78 -11.52
C PHE A 2 2.56 2.37 -11.85
N ASP A 3 2.89 2.09 -13.10
CA ASP A 3 4.25 1.74 -13.54
C ASP A 3 5.24 2.86 -13.22
N SER A 4 4.84 4.13 -13.39
CA SER A 4 5.69 5.28 -13.09
C SER A 4 5.99 5.46 -11.60
N LEU A 5 5.05 5.10 -10.70
CA LEU A 5 5.28 5.16 -9.25
C LEU A 5 6.21 4.02 -8.82
N SER A 6 5.95 2.80 -9.29
CA SER A 6 6.80 1.63 -9.02
C SER A 6 8.24 1.85 -9.49
N GLU A 7 8.43 2.33 -10.71
CA GLU A 7 9.75 2.66 -11.27
C GLU A 7 10.49 3.72 -10.46
N ARG A 8 9.78 4.76 -10.01
CA ARG A 8 10.37 5.83 -9.18
C ARG A 8 10.75 5.35 -7.78
N LEU A 9 9.90 4.50 -7.17
CA LEU A 9 10.22 3.88 -5.89
C LEU A 9 11.40 2.91 -6.02
N GLU A 10 11.44 2.11 -7.08
CA GLU A 10 12.60 1.25 -7.37
C GLU A 10 13.88 2.05 -7.57
N GLY A 11 13.80 3.21 -8.23
CA GLY A 11 14.92 4.15 -8.38
C GLY A 11 15.44 4.63 -7.04
N ALA A 12 14.55 5.07 -6.14
CA ALA A 12 14.90 5.48 -4.78
C ALA A 12 15.56 4.34 -3.98
N PHE A 13 15.09 3.10 -4.16
CA PHE A 13 15.67 1.93 -3.50
C PHE A 13 16.99 1.46 -4.10
N LYS A 14 17.24 1.67 -5.40
CA LYS A 14 18.53 1.34 -6.03
C LYS A 14 19.68 2.13 -5.43
N THR A 15 19.45 3.40 -5.12
CA THR A 15 20.43 4.26 -4.47
C THR A 15 20.84 3.69 -3.09
N LEU A 16 19.90 3.09 -2.37
CA LEU A 16 20.16 2.47 -1.05
C LEU A 16 20.79 1.08 -1.12
N LYS A 17 20.52 0.31 -2.20
CA LYS A 17 21.07 -1.05 -2.38
C LYS A 17 22.60 -1.06 -2.59
N GLY A 18 23.17 0.05 -3.08
CA GLY A 18 24.61 0.19 -3.30
C GLY A 18 25.41 0.53 -2.04
N ASP A 19 24.76 0.99 -0.99
CA ASP A 19 25.44 1.46 0.22
C ASP A 19 25.49 0.38 1.30
N ASN A 20 26.71 0.12 1.79
CA ASN A 20 26.95 -0.84 2.87
C ASN A 20 26.53 -0.32 4.26
N LYS A 21 26.11 0.94 4.37
CA LYS A 21 25.65 1.55 5.62
C LYS A 21 24.51 2.54 5.36
N LEU A 22 23.47 2.49 6.19
CA LEU A 22 22.48 3.55 6.27
C LEU A 22 23.11 4.73 7.03
N THR A 23 23.42 5.79 6.31
CA THR A 23 23.79 7.06 6.90
C THR A 23 22.56 7.96 6.94
N GLU A 24 22.51 8.90 7.87
CA GLU A 24 21.43 9.88 7.95
C GLU A 24 21.24 10.62 6.60
N LEU A 25 22.34 10.88 5.91
CA LEU A 25 22.32 11.53 4.59
C LEU A 25 21.60 10.68 3.54
N ASN A 26 21.93 9.37 3.48
CA ASN A 26 21.34 8.45 2.49
C ASN A 26 19.84 8.24 2.77
N ILE A 27 19.47 8.13 4.05
CA ILE A 27 18.07 8.05 4.49
C ILE A 27 17.31 9.31 4.07
N ALA A 28 17.86 10.50 4.36
CA ALA A 28 17.23 11.77 4.01
C ALA A 28 17.03 11.94 2.50
N GLN A 29 18.01 11.51 1.69
CA GLN A 29 17.91 11.55 0.23
C GLN A 29 16.81 10.61 -0.27
N SER A 30 16.79 9.36 0.18
CA SER A 30 15.78 8.39 -0.24
C SER A 30 14.38 8.76 0.18
N VAL A 31 14.20 9.26 1.39
CA VAL A 31 12.93 9.80 1.90
C VAL A 31 12.43 10.96 1.02
N LYS A 32 13.32 11.84 0.57
CA LYS A 32 12.99 12.93 -0.35
C LYS A 32 12.53 12.42 -1.72
N GLU A 33 13.19 11.39 -2.25
CA GLU A 33 12.82 10.79 -3.53
C GLU A 33 11.48 10.06 -3.44
N ILE A 34 11.23 9.31 -2.36
CA ILE A 34 9.94 8.66 -2.09
C ILE A 34 8.83 9.70 -2.01
N ARG A 35 9.03 10.81 -1.27
CA ARG A 35 8.05 11.89 -1.18
C ARG A 35 7.73 12.49 -2.55
N ARG A 36 8.74 12.73 -3.37
CA ARG A 36 8.56 13.23 -4.74
C ARG A 36 7.77 12.25 -5.62
N ALA A 37 8.04 10.96 -5.51
CA ALA A 37 7.31 9.92 -6.23
C ALA A 37 5.82 9.89 -5.84
N LEU A 38 5.51 9.96 -4.55
CA LEU A 38 4.15 10.00 -4.04
C LEU A 38 3.38 11.24 -4.51
N VAL A 39 4.00 12.42 -4.41
CA VAL A 39 3.37 13.68 -4.87
C VAL A 39 3.16 13.66 -6.39
N ALA A 40 4.10 13.11 -7.15
CA ALA A 40 3.96 12.95 -8.60
C ALA A 40 2.88 11.93 -9.00
N ALA A 41 2.45 11.06 -8.07
CA ALA A 41 1.31 10.15 -8.21
C ALA A 41 0.01 10.71 -7.61
N ASP A 42 -0.09 12.04 -7.48
CA ASP A 42 -1.26 12.77 -6.97
C ASP A 42 -1.62 12.47 -5.51
N VAL A 43 -0.69 11.93 -4.72
CA VAL A 43 -0.89 11.78 -3.27
C VAL A 43 -0.86 13.16 -2.61
N ASN A 44 -1.80 13.42 -1.70
CA ASN A 44 -1.84 14.68 -0.96
C ASN A 44 -0.50 14.93 -0.24
N TYR A 45 0.04 16.15 -0.39
CA TYR A 45 1.36 16.52 0.13
C TYR A 45 1.51 16.30 1.63
N LYS A 46 0.47 16.59 2.42
CA LYS A 46 0.49 16.38 3.87
C LYS A 46 0.65 14.90 4.21
N ILE A 47 -0.14 14.04 3.55
CA ILE A 47 -0.07 12.58 3.72
C ILE A 47 1.32 12.06 3.30
N ALA A 48 1.82 12.50 2.14
CA ALA A 48 3.14 12.10 1.66
C ALA A 48 4.27 12.57 2.62
N LYS A 49 4.11 13.74 3.22
CA LYS A 49 5.06 14.26 4.22
C LYS A 49 5.02 13.43 5.50
N ASP A 50 3.85 13.26 6.10
CA ASP A 50 3.67 12.53 7.37
C ASP A 50 4.20 11.08 7.22
N PHE A 51 3.87 10.42 6.11
CA PHE A 51 4.36 9.09 5.74
C PHE A 51 5.89 9.03 5.69
N THR A 52 6.52 9.96 4.98
CA THR A 52 7.97 9.97 4.81
C THR A 52 8.71 10.41 6.07
N ASP A 53 8.12 11.23 6.91
CA ASP A 53 8.69 11.62 8.20
C ASP A 53 8.69 10.41 9.16
N THR A 54 7.61 9.63 9.20
CA THR A 54 7.54 8.35 9.94
C THR A 54 8.59 7.34 9.48
N ILE A 55 8.81 7.20 8.17
CA ILE A 55 9.86 6.33 7.61
C ILE A 55 11.23 6.79 8.10
N LYS A 56 11.50 8.09 8.06
CA LYS A 56 12.78 8.65 8.50
C LYS A 56 13.03 8.35 9.98
N GLU A 57 12.05 8.56 10.85
CA GLU A 57 12.15 8.28 12.29
C GLU A 57 12.43 6.80 12.56
N LYS A 58 11.70 5.89 11.88
CA LYS A 58 11.90 4.45 12.04
C LYS A 58 13.25 4.00 11.52
N ALA A 59 13.71 4.53 10.38
CA ALA A 59 15.02 4.21 9.83
C ALA A 59 16.16 4.66 10.74
N LEU A 60 16.08 5.84 11.34
CA LEU A 60 17.08 6.35 12.29
C LEU A 60 17.03 5.60 13.62
N GLY A 61 15.83 5.23 14.10
CA GLY A 61 15.68 4.47 15.36
C GLY A 61 16.20 3.04 15.30
N THR A 62 16.44 2.51 14.11
CA THR A 62 16.86 1.10 13.89
C THR A 62 18.39 0.95 13.74
N GLU A 63 19.17 2.02 13.90
CA GLU A 63 20.65 1.99 13.75
C GLU A 63 21.33 0.89 14.58
N ASN A 64 20.76 0.49 15.71
CA ASN A 64 21.28 -0.55 16.58
C ASN A 64 21.00 -2.00 16.11
N VAL A 65 20.13 -2.21 15.14
CA VAL A 65 19.73 -3.53 14.59
C VAL A 65 20.51 -3.88 13.31
N LEU A 66 21.30 -2.96 12.79
CA LEU A 66 21.92 -2.99 11.47
C LEU A 66 23.03 -4.05 11.28
N ASN A 67 23.39 -4.79 12.32
CA ASN A 67 24.43 -5.82 12.18
C ASN A 67 23.91 -7.15 11.57
N ALA A 68 22.61 -7.32 11.38
CA ALA A 68 22.00 -8.58 10.96
C ALA A 68 21.33 -8.54 9.57
N VAL A 69 21.01 -7.36 9.04
CA VAL A 69 20.25 -7.22 7.77
C VAL A 69 20.92 -6.18 6.88
N LYS A 70 20.93 -6.41 5.57
CA LYS A 70 21.44 -5.42 4.61
C LYS A 70 20.63 -4.12 4.73
N PRO A 71 21.30 -2.97 4.84
CA PRO A 71 20.63 -1.68 5.08
C PRO A 71 19.51 -1.35 4.09
N GLY A 72 19.73 -1.64 2.81
CA GLY A 72 18.72 -1.43 1.77
C GLY A 72 17.48 -2.31 1.92
N GLU A 73 17.62 -3.55 2.39
CA GLU A 73 16.51 -4.47 2.61
C GLU A 73 15.66 -4.00 3.81
N LEU A 74 16.32 -3.50 4.86
CA LEU A 74 15.63 -2.93 6.01
C LEU A 74 14.79 -1.70 5.63
N MET A 75 15.34 -0.80 4.81
CA MET A 75 14.61 0.38 4.35
C MET A 75 13.39 0.00 3.50
N ILE A 76 13.53 -0.97 2.60
CA ILE A 76 12.40 -1.49 1.80
C ILE A 76 11.33 -2.06 2.72
N LYS A 77 11.71 -2.81 3.75
CA LYS A 77 10.78 -3.36 4.73
C LYS A 77 10.03 -2.25 5.48
N ILE A 78 10.73 -1.23 6.00
CA ILE A 78 10.12 -0.10 6.69
C ILE A 78 9.10 0.59 5.78
N VAL A 79 9.45 0.88 4.54
CA VAL A 79 8.54 1.52 3.58
C VAL A 79 7.32 0.64 3.29
N ASN A 80 7.52 -0.66 3.11
CA ASN A 80 6.42 -1.59 2.88
C ASN A 80 5.47 -1.66 4.09
N ASP A 81 6.00 -1.76 5.28
CA ASP A 81 5.20 -1.82 6.51
C ASP A 81 4.40 -0.53 6.70
N GLU A 82 4.99 0.64 6.41
CA GLU A 82 4.28 1.92 6.46
C GLU A 82 3.22 2.06 5.35
N LEU A 83 3.46 1.53 4.15
CA LEU A 83 2.43 1.50 3.11
C LEU A 83 1.24 0.63 3.53
N VAL A 84 1.48 -0.52 4.13
CA VAL A 84 0.43 -1.38 4.67
C VAL A 84 -0.38 -0.65 5.75
N ASN A 85 0.30 0.04 6.68
CA ASN A 85 -0.36 0.84 7.71
C ASN A 85 -1.20 1.97 7.11
N LEU A 86 -0.67 2.69 6.12
CA LEU A 86 -1.37 3.77 5.41
C LEU A 86 -2.63 3.25 4.68
N MET A 87 -2.59 2.01 4.19
CA MET A 87 -3.73 1.35 3.54
C MET A 87 -4.75 0.77 4.53
N GLY A 88 -4.55 0.94 5.83
CA GLY A 88 -5.46 0.52 6.88
C GLY A 88 -5.00 -0.69 7.71
N GLY A 89 -3.86 -1.31 7.40
CA GLY A 89 -3.24 -2.40 8.16
C GLY A 89 -4.00 -3.72 8.05
N GLU A 90 -5.21 -3.79 8.56
CA GLU A 90 -6.04 -5.00 8.59
C GLU A 90 -7.15 -4.97 7.54
N ALA A 91 -7.54 -6.17 7.07
CA ALA A 91 -8.65 -6.30 6.15
C ALA A 91 -9.98 -6.02 6.86
N ALA A 92 -10.69 -4.97 6.44
CA ALA A 92 -12.02 -4.69 6.92
C ALA A 92 -13.04 -5.75 6.44
N SER A 93 -13.94 -6.15 7.33
CA SER A 93 -15.06 -7.01 6.96
C SER A 93 -16.17 -6.18 6.30
N PHE A 94 -16.79 -6.73 5.23
CA PHE A 94 -17.98 -6.14 4.66
C PHE A 94 -19.21 -6.50 5.52
N ASP A 95 -19.79 -5.52 6.17
CA ASP A 95 -21.09 -5.68 6.84
C ASP A 95 -22.21 -5.40 5.84
N LEU A 96 -22.64 -6.44 5.15
CA LEU A 96 -23.73 -6.38 4.19
C LEU A 96 -25.08 -6.49 4.92
N LYS A 97 -25.58 -5.35 5.40
CA LYS A 97 -26.93 -5.24 6.00
C LYS A 97 -27.97 -4.91 4.92
N GLY A 98 -29.09 -5.57 5.01
CA GLY A 98 -30.21 -5.35 4.10
C GLY A 98 -30.57 -6.54 3.20
N LYS A 99 -31.80 -6.57 2.70
CA LYS A 99 -32.31 -7.56 1.74
C LYS A 99 -33.12 -6.82 0.67
N PRO A 100 -32.53 -6.52 -0.48
CA PRO A 100 -31.15 -6.80 -0.91
C PRO A 100 -30.12 -5.84 -0.30
N SER A 101 -28.87 -6.30 -0.14
CA SER A 101 -27.74 -5.44 0.18
C SER A 101 -27.23 -4.79 -1.12
N VAL A 102 -27.12 -3.46 -1.15
CA VAL A 102 -26.67 -2.71 -2.32
C VAL A 102 -25.28 -2.12 -2.06
N VAL A 103 -24.33 -2.37 -2.95
CA VAL A 103 -22.97 -1.83 -2.90
C VAL A 103 -22.72 -1.00 -4.14
N LEU A 104 -22.43 0.28 -3.98
CA LEU A 104 -22.05 1.18 -5.07
C LEU A 104 -20.51 1.18 -5.23
N ILE A 105 -20.03 0.85 -6.43
CA ILE A 105 -18.61 0.92 -6.78
C ILE A 105 -18.41 2.07 -7.77
N ALA A 106 -17.71 3.10 -7.33
CA ALA A 106 -17.41 4.28 -8.13
C ALA A 106 -15.90 4.38 -8.43
N GLY A 107 -15.55 5.00 -9.55
CA GLY A 107 -14.15 5.23 -9.94
C GLY A 107 -14.02 5.62 -11.40
N LEU A 108 -12.82 6.05 -11.80
CA LEU A 108 -12.50 6.44 -13.16
C LEU A 108 -12.49 5.24 -14.13
N GLN A 109 -12.52 5.52 -15.43
CA GLN A 109 -12.36 4.48 -16.45
C GLN A 109 -11.01 3.77 -16.29
N GLY A 110 -10.98 2.46 -16.43
CA GLY A 110 -9.77 1.66 -16.25
C GLY A 110 -9.34 1.38 -14.80
N SER A 111 -10.06 1.90 -13.79
CA SER A 111 -9.72 1.71 -12.36
C SER A 111 -10.04 0.32 -11.80
N GLY A 112 -10.41 -0.65 -12.64
CA GLY A 112 -10.63 -2.03 -12.23
C GLY A 112 -11.99 -2.31 -11.56
N LYS A 113 -12.98 -1.42 -11.68
CA LYS A 113 -14.33 -1.58 -11.06
C LYS A 113 -14.97 -2.92 -11.37
N THR A 114 -15.00 -3.31 -12.64
CA THR A 114 -15.61 -4.58 -13.08
C THR A 114 -14.89 -5.79 -12.49
N THR A 115 -13.56 -5.78 -12.49
CA THR A 115 -12.74 -6.83 -11.88
C THR A 115 -12.96 -6.92 -10.38
N PHE A 116 -13.03 -5.76 -9.70
CA PHE A 116 -13.30 -5.71 -8.28
C PHE A 116 -14.71 -6.20 -7.95
N SER A 117 -15.73 -5.80 -8.73
CA SER A 117 -17.12 -6.27 -8.57
C SER A 117 -17.22 -7.79 -8.64
N GLY A 118 -16.56 -8.40 -9.64
CA GLY A 118 -16.54 -9.86 -9.76
C GLY A 118 -15.86 -10.56 -8.58
N LYS A 119 -14.74 -10.02 -8.10
CA LYS A 119 -14.04 -10.55 -6.91
C LYS A 119 -14.87 -10.39 -5.64
N LEU A 120 -15.55 -9.25 -5.47
CA LEU A 120 -16.41 -8.99 -4.33
C LEU A 120 -17.64 -9.91 -4.32
N ALA A 121 -18.30 -10.09 -5.46
CA ALA A 121 -19.44 -11.00 -5.61
C ALA A 121 -19.03 -12.45 -5.28
N ARG A 122 -17.89 -12.91 -5.74
CA ARG A 122 -17.36 -14.23 -5.40
C ARG A 122 -17.09 -14.37 -3.90
N LYS A 123 -16.50 -13.37 -3.26
CA LYS A 123 -16.26 -13.38 -1.80
C LYS A 123 -17.57 -13.40 -1.03
N GLY A 124 -18.55 -12.60 -1.43
CA GLY A 124 -19.90 -12.57 -0.83
C GLY A 124 -20.65 -13.90 -0.99
N SER A 125 -20.51 -14.58 -2.13
CA SER A 125 -21.08 -15.90 -2.36
C SER A 125 -20.47 -17.00 -1.50
N LEU A 126 -19.19 -16.91 -1.17
CA LEU A 126 -18.50 -17.86 -0.29
C LEU A 126 -18.89 -17.68 1.19
N THR A 127 -19.30 -16.48 1.58
CA THR A 127 -19.70 -16.17 2.97
C THR A 127 -21.19 -16.40 3.25
N ARG A 128 -22.01 -16.52 2.20
CA ARG A 128 -23.44 -16.87 2.30
C ARG A 128 -23.72 -17.96 1.26
N PRO A 129 -24.14 -19.18 1.67
CA PRO A 129 -24.62 -20.17 0.71
C PRO A 129 -25.79 -19.55 -0.08
N LEU A 130 -25.67 -19.55 -1.41
CA LEU A 130 -26.74 -19.17 -2.30
C LEU A 130 -27.95 -20.08 -1.96
N GLN A 131 -29.01 -19.53 -1.40
CA GLN A 131 -30.29 -20.21 -1.42
C GLN A 131 -30.72 -20.23 -2.90
N THR A 132 -30.49 -21.36 -3.53
CA THR A 132 -31.14 -21.65 -4.81
C THR A 132 -32.64 -21.57 -4.58
N CYS A 133 -33.29 -20.57 -5.16
CA CYS A 133 -34.75 -20.60 -5.30
C CYS A 133 -35.08 -21.83 -6.16
N ASN A 134 -35.48 -22.91 -5.50
CA ASN A 134 -36.19 -23.98 -6.15
C ASN A 134 -37.52 -23.40 -6.58
N GLN A 135 -37.62 -23.04 -7.87
CA GLN A 135 -38.92 -22.90 -8.52
C GLN A 135 -39.47 -24.31 -8.75
N ASN A 136 -40.11 -24.85 -7.75
CA ASN A 136 -41.08 -25.92 -7.92
C ASN A 136 -42.41 -25.36 -7.44
N ASN A 137 -43.20 -24.84 -8.37
CA ASN A 137 -44.65 -25.02 -8.57
C ASN A 137 -45.06 -24.32 -9.85
#